data_9bea9e780b431dccc4811f71be3d63d1
#
_entry.id   9bea9e780b431dccc4811f71be3d63d1
#
_cell.length_a   1.000
_cell.length_b   1.000
_cell.length_c   1.000
_cell.angle_alpha   90.00
_cell.angle_beta   90.00
_cell.angle_gamma   90.00
#
_symmetry.space_group_name_H-M   'P 1'
#
loop_
_entity.id
_entity.type
_entity.pdbx_description
1 polymer ?
#
loop_
_entity_poly.entity_id
_entity_poly.type
_entity_poly.pdbx_seq_one_letter_code
_entity_poly.pdbx_strand_id
1 'polypeptide(L)'
;MQIRSLMFFVLACLLATPAVAQDKAIAWQGKGANGETIDFQPQALRRPAVLLFWATWCPYCKALMPYLQHVYDAAGKDKLDVYAIDFKDEDGDPVAELRERKQTFTLVRDGDPIAALYGVKGTPGLFLVDVKGDIVYKRISGDAPEKVEVALRDKLGLPERP
;
A
#
# COMPACT_ATOMS: atom_id res chain seq x y z
N MET A 1 70.71 20.67 -7.51
CA MET A 1 69.65 20.38 -8.53
C MET A 1 68.51 19.66 -7.78
N GLN A 2 67.52 20.39 -7.33
CA GLN A 2 66.45 19.85 -6.46
C GLN A 2 65.22 19.55 -7.33
N ILE A 3 64.83 18.31 -7.35
CA ILE A 3 63.63 17.82 -8.04
C ILE A 3 62.48 17.95 -7.02
N ARG A 4 61.60 18.94 -7.24
CA ARG A 4 60.37 19.13 -6.45
C ARG A 4 59.32 18.13 -6.95
N SER A 5 59.05 17.09 -6.15
CA SER A 5 57.97 16.16 -6.38
C SER A 5 56.63 16.83 -6.08
N LEU A 6 55.81 17.05 -7.12
CA LEU A 6 54.43 17.52 -6.98
C LEU A 6 53.55 16.30 -6.65
N MET A 7 53.12 16.20 -5.40
CA MET A 7 52.09 15.26 -4.98
C MET A 7 50.71 15.84 -5.36
N PHE A 8 50.09 15.26 -6.39
CA PHE A 8 48.68 15.53 -6.71
C PHE A 8 47.81 14.78 -5.72
N PHE A 9 47.24 15.51 -4.77
CA PHE A 9 46.12 15.03 -3.95
C PHE A 9 44.84 15.08 -4.81
N VAL A 10 44.42 13.94 -5.34
CA VAL A 10 43.11 13.78 -5.94
C VAL A 10 42.09 13.63 -4.77
N LEU A 11 41.42 14.74 -4.46
CA LEU A 11 40.28 14.77 -3.51
C LEU A 11 39.07 14.12 -4.21
N ALA A 12 38.86 12.83 -4.02
CA ALA A 12 37.70 12.13 -4.47
C ALA A 12 36.49 12.60 -3.60
N CYS A 13 35.75 13.59 -4.13
CA CYS A 13 34.47 14.00 -3.56
C CYS A 13 33.46 12.86 -3.75
N LEU A 14 33.28 11.99 -2.74
CA LEU A 14 32.18 11.05 -2.67
C LEU A 14 30.87 11.85 -2.60
N LEU A 15 30.18 11.94 -3.73
CA LEU A 15 28.81 12.44 -3.79
C LEU A 15 27.91 11.40 -3.09
N ALA A 16 27.75 11.54 -1.77
CA ALA A 16 26.74 10.81 -1.02
C ALA A 16 25.38 11.33 -1.48
N THR A 17 24.72 10.61 -2.39
CA THR A 17 23.31 10.86 -2.70
C THR A 17 22.51 10.63 -1.42
N PRO A 18 21.68 11.58 -0.96
CA PRO A 18 20.81 11.34 0.18
C PRO A 18 19.87 10.19 -0.19
N ALA A 19 19.99 9.07 0.50
CA ALA A 19 19.00 8.00 0.45
C ALA A 19 17.72 8.59 1.04
N VAL A 20 16.72 8.83 0.20
CA VAL A 20 15.36 9.15 0.67
C VAL A 20 14.92 7.93 1.46
N ALA A 21 14.82 8.07 2.78
CA ALA A 21 14.31 7.02 3.64
C ALA A 21 12.84 6.78 3.23
N GLN A 22 12.58 5.65 2.59
CA GLN A 22 11.22 5.20 2.31
C GLN A 22 10.60 4.73 3.62
N ASP A 23 9.34 5.14 3.85
CA ASP A 23 8.58 4.64 5.01
C ASP A 23 8.43 3.12 4.89
N LYS A 24 8.80 2.38 5.95
CA LYS A 24 8.63 0.94 6.00
C LYS A 24 7.22 0.58 6.45
N ALA A 25 6.64 -0.43 5.81
CA ALA A 25 5.39 -1.00 6.30
C ALA A 25 5.60 -1.73 7.63
N ILE A 26 4.59 -1.69 8.48
CA ILE A 26 4.61 -2.28 9.82
C ILE A 26 3.90 -3.62 9.76
N ALA A 27 4.47 -4.66 10.37
CA ALA A 27 3.86 -5.97 10.51
C ALA A 27 2.63 -5.89 11.43
N TRP A 28 1.61 -6.69 11.10
CA TRP A 28 0.39 -6.77 11.91
C TRP A 28 -0.27 -8.15 11.77
N GLN A 29 -1.15 -8.44 12.73
CA GLN A 29 -2.08 -9.56 12.65
C GLN A 29 -3.52 -9.02 12.74
N GLY A 30 -4.43 -9.62 11.99
CA GLY A 30 -5.84 -9.28 11.95
C GLY A 30 -6.71 -10.53 11.81
N LYS A 31 -8.02 -10.33 11.81
CA LYS A 31 -9.00 -11.40 11.61
C LYS A 31 -9.59 -11.31 10.21
N GLY A 32 -9.65 -12.42 9.51
CA GLY A 32 -10.31 -12.53 8.21
C GLY A 32 -11.83 -12.62 8.31
N ALA A 33 -12.46 -12.81 7.16
CA ALA A 33 -13.94 -12.85 7.04
C ALA A 33 -14.60 -13.91 7.93
N ASN A 34 -13.97 -15.06 8.12
CA ASN A 34 -14.48 -16.18 8.91
C ASN A 34 -13.79 -16.32 10.28
N GLY A 35 -13.05 -15.27 10.71
CA GLY A 35 -12.33 -15.25 11.98
C GLY A 35 -10.94 -15.90 11.93
N GLU A 36 -10.47 -16.34 10.76
CA GLU A 36 -9.09 -16.82 10.56
C GLU A 36 -8.08 -15.71 10.83
N THR A 37 -6.88 -16.10 11.28
CA THR A 37 -5.79 -15.15 11.47
C THR A 37 -5.15 -14.81 10.14
N ILE A 38 -5.06 -13.50 9.83
CA ILE A 38 -4.28 -12.95 8.73
C ILE A 38 -3.01 -12.35 9.34
N ASP A 39 -1.86 -12.81 8.86
CA ASP A 39 -0.54 -12.36 9.31
C ASP A 39 0.15 -11.61 8.16
N PHE A 40 0.36 -10.31 8.34
CA PHE A 40 1.04 -9.46 7.37
C PHE A 40 2.48 -9.20 7.83
N GLN A 41 3.43 -9.75 7.08
CA GLN A 41 4.86 -9.62 7.33
C GLN A 41 5.52 -8.91 6.14
N PRO A 42 5.70 -7.59 6.20
CA PRO A 42 6.18 -6.82 5.05
C PRO A 42 7.57 -7.23 4.56
N GLN A 43 8.44 -7.78 5.44
CA GLN A 43 9.77 -8.26 5.08
C GLN A 43 9.77 -9.65 4.41
N ALA A 44 8.64 -10.33 4.41
CA ALA A 44 8.48 -11.67 3.84
C ALA A 44 7.50 -11.69 2.64
N LEU A 45 7.14 -10.53 2.11
CA LEU A 45 6.24 -10.43 0.96
C LEU A 45 6.86 -11.06 -0.29
N ARG A 46 6.08 -11.90 -0.96
CA ARG A 46 6.46 -12.50 -2.26
C ARG A 46 5.94 -11.69 -3.44
N ARG A 47 5.02 -10.78 -3.19
CA ARG A 47 4.37 -9.88 -4.15
C ARG A 47 3.98 -8.59 -3.45
N PRO A 48 3.81 -7.48 -4.18
CA PRO A 48 3.33 -6.24 -3.59
C PRO A 48 1.97 -6.42 -2.91
N ALA A 49 1.68 -5.55 -1.96
CA ALA A 49 0.42 -5.56 -1.21
C ALA A 49 -0.21 -4.17 -1.16
N VAL A 50 -1.50 -4.09 -1.41
CA VAL A 50 -2.31 -2.90 -1.14
C VAL A 50 -2.99 -3.07 0.21
N LEU A 51 -2.85 -2.08 1.08
CA LEU A 51 -3.59 -1.96 2.33
C LEU A 51 -4.64 -0.85 2.15
N LEU A 52 -5.92 -1.23 2.07
CA LEU A 52 -7.06 -0.30 1.97
C LEU A 52 -7.77 -0.25 3.31
N PHE A 53 -7.75 0.89 3.99
CA PHE A 53 -8.55 1.17 5.17
C PHE A 53 -9.88 1.77 4.75
N TRP A 54 -10.98 1.12 5.08
CA TRP A 54 -12.31 1.44 4.59
C TRP A 54 -13.39 1.18 5.63
N ALA A 55 -14.63 1.54 5.33
CA ALA A 55 -15.81 1.22 6.11
C ALA A 55 -17.04 1.10 5.21
N THR A 56 -18.05 0.33 5.62
CA THR A 56 -19.29 0.12 4.85
C THR A 56 -20.08 1.41 4.65
N TRP A 57 -20.04 2.33 5.60
CA TRP A 57 -20.73 3.63 5.53
C TRP A 57 -19.98 4.69 4.67
N CYS A 58 -18.73 4.42 4.23
CA CYS A 58 -17.86 5.41 3.59
C CYS A 58 -18.15 5.56 2.07
N PRO A 59 -18.77 6.64 1.59
CA PRO A 59 -19.11 6.80 0.17
C PRO A 59 -17.86 6.94 -0.73
N TYR A 60 -16.79 7.57 -0.23
CA TYR A 60 -15.52 7.70 -0.96
C TYR A 60 -14.80 6.37 -1.12
N CYS A 61 -14.94 5.46 -0.15
CA CYS A 61 -14.44 4.09 -0.26
C CYS A 61 -15.18 3.35 -1.37
N LYS A 62 -16.51 3.46 -1.36
CA LYS A 62 -17.39 2.86 -2.39
C LYS A 62 -17.05 3.35 -3.79
N ALA A 63 -16.67 4.61 -3.94
CA ALA A 63 -16.22 5.18 -5.21
C ALA A 63 -14.83 4.69 -5.64
N LEU A 64 -13.89 4.47 -4.69
CA LEU A 64 -12.52 4.05 -4.98
C LEU A 64 -12.41 2.55 -5.29
N MET A 65 -13.18 1.70 -4.61
CA MET A 65 -13.02 0.25 -4.67
C MET A 65 -13.14 -0.36 -6.07
N PRO A 66 -14.04 0.08 -6.97
CA PRO A 66 -14.07 -0.41 -8.35
C PRO A 66 -12.75 -0.18 -9.11
N TYR A 67 -12.12 0.98 -8.92
CA TYR A 67 -10.84 1.29 -9.55
C TYR A 67 -9.71 0.42 -9.00
N LEU A 68 -9.70 0.19 -7.69
CA LEU A 68 -8.77 -0.75 -7.07
C LEU A 68 -8.99 -2.19 -7.56
N GLN A 69 -10.26 -2.60 -7.76
CA GLN A 69 -10.56 -3.92 -8.33
C GLN A 69 -10.01 -4.06 -9.75
N HIS A 70 -10.11 -3.00 -10.58
CA HIS A 70 -9.51 -3.01 -11.92
C HIS A 70 -7.98 -3.18 -11.88
N VAL A 71 -7.31 -2.54 -10.92
CA VAL A 71 -5.86 -2.75 -10.72
C VAL A 71 -5.57 -4.19 -10.32
N TYR A 72 -6.35 -4.72 -9.37
CA TYR A 72 -6.19 -6.07 -8.85
C TYR A 72 -6.39 -7.14 -9.93
N ASP A 73 -7.44 -6.98 -10.74
CA ASP A 73 -7.72 -7.88 -11.86
C ASP A 73 -6.65 -7.81 -12.95
N ALA A 74 -6.16 -6.60 -13.25
CA ALA A 74 -5.10 -6.40 -14.24
C ALA A 74 -3.74 -6.96 -13.78
N ALA A 75 -3.43 -6.86 -12.48
CA ALA A 75 -2.20 -7.43 -11.92
C ALA A 75 -2.26 -8.96 -11.86
N GLY A 76 -3.43 -9.51 -11.54
CA GLY A 76 -3.63 -10.92 -11.24
C GLY A 76 -3.46 -11.22 -9.74
N LYS A 77 -4.31 -12.11 -9.24
CA LYS A 77 -4.38 -12.47 -7.81
C LYS A 77 -3.13 -13.18 -7.28
N ASP A 78 -2.32 -13.70 -8.16
CA ASP A 78 -1.02 -14.32 -7.87
C ASP A 78 0.15 -13.32 -7.84
N LYS A 79 -0.07 -12.08 -8.26
CA LYS A 79 0.96 -11.04 -8.38
C LYS A 79 0.74 -9.81 -7.50
N LEU A 80 -0.44 -9.66 -6.92
CA LEU A 80 -0.78 -8.56 -6.02
C LEU A 80 -1.66 -9.09 -4.89
N ASP A 81 -1.41 -8.69 -3.65
CA ASP A 81 -2.34 -8.87 -2.54
C ASP A 81 -3.12 -7.58 -2.30
N VAL A 82 -4.40 -7.68 -1.98
CA VAL A 82 -5.22 -6.54 -1.57
C VAL A 82 -5.93 -6.88 -0.27
N TYR A 83 -5.58 -6.15 0.79
CA TYR A 83 -6.20 -6.26 2.11
C TYR A 83 -7.18 -5.10 2.31
N ALA A 84 -8.46 -5.42 2.42
CA ALA A 84 -9.52 -4.47 2.76
C ALA A 84 -9.70 -4.47 4.29
N ILE A 85 -9.04 -3.54 4.95
CA ILE A 85 -8.99 -3.41 6.41
C ILE A 85 -10.17 -2.57 6.86
N ASP A 86 -11.13 -3.23 7.46
CA ASP A 86 -12.36 -2.64 7.99
C ASP A 86 -12.05 -1.82 9.25
N PHE A 87 -12.47 -0.55 9.27
CA PHE A 87 -12.03 0.43 10.25
C PHE A 87 -13.15 1.40 10.62
N LYS A 88 -13.44 1.53 11.92
CA LYS A 88 -14.53 2.37 12.44
C LYS A 88 -15.89 2.02 11.85
N ASP A 89 -16.24 0.74 11.84
CA ASP A 89 -17.44 0.21 11.21
C ASP A 89 -18.20 -0.74 12.15
N GLU A 90 -18.67 -0.19 13.25
CA GLU A 90 -19.28 -0.95 14.37
C GLU A 90 -20.59 -1.64 13.97
N ASP A 91 -21.40 -0.99 13.12
CA ASP A 91 -22.75 -1.45 12.72
C ASP A 91 -22.78 -2.06 11.30
N GLY A 92 -21.63 -2.13 10.61
CA GLY A 92 -21.55 -2.59 9.23
C GLY A 92 -21.45 -4.11 9.06
N ASP A 93 -21.81 -4.59 7.88
CA ASP A 93 -21.48 -5.94 7.42
C ASP A 93 -20.48 -5.87 6.27
N PRO A 94 -19.17 -5.80 6.56
CA PRO A 94 -18.15 -5.67 5.53
C PRO A 94 -18.06 -6.90 4.61
N VAL A 95 -18.47 -8.08 5.07
CA VAL A 95 -18.52 -9.29 4.24
C VAL A 95 -19.61 -9.15 3.17
N ALA A 96 -20.82 -8.75 3.58
CA ALA A 96 -21.92 -8.51 2.65
C ALA A 96 -21.61 -7.40 1.66
N GLU A 97 -21.05 -6.28 2.14
CA GLU A 97 -20.73 -5.12 1.31
C GLU A 97 -19.71 -5.47 0.20
N LEU A 98 -18.61 -6.18 0.53
CA LEU A 98 -17.63 -6.63 -0.47
C LEU A 98 -18.26 -7.57 -1.50
N ARG A 99 -19.09 -8.52 -1.05
CA ARG A 99 -19.78 -9.48 -1.93
C ARG A 99 -20.75 -8.78 -2.88
N GLU A 100 -21.58 -7.88 -2.39
CA GLU A 100 -22.57 -7.15 -3.19
C GLU A 100 -21.90 -6.28 -4.25
N ARG A 101 -20.74 -5.71 -3.92
CA ARG A 101 -19.94 -4.91 -4.85
C ARG A 101 -19.00 -5.74 -5.72
N LYS A 102 -19.05 -7.07 -5.60
CA LYS A 102 -18.17 -7.98 -6.35
C LYS A 102 -16.68 -7.69 -6.16
N GLN A 103 -16.33 -7.19 -4.97
CA GLN A 103 -14.93 -6.99 -4.60
C GLN A 103 -14.34 -8.33 -4.12
N THR A 104 -13.12 -8.63 -4.58
CA THR A 104 -12.47 -9.93 -4.30
C THR A 104 -11.25 -9.78 -3.39
N PHE A 105 -11.21 -8.71 -2.62
CA PHE A 105 -10.13 -8.39 -1.67
C PHE A 105 -10.16 -9.31 -0.45
N THR A 106 -9.01 -9.49 0.17
CA THR A 106 -8.93 -10.16 1.46
C THR A 106 -9.45 -9.22 2.54
N LEU A 107 -10.59 -9.55 3.15
CA LEU A 107 -11.15 -8.76 4.25
C LEU A 107 -10.31 -8.95 5.52
N VAL A 108 -10.00 -7.84 6.18
CA VAL A 108 -9.45 -7.81 7.54
C VAL A 108 -10.43 -7.05 8.43
N ARG A 109 -11.01 -7.74 9.42
CA ARG A 109 -12.00 -7.19 10.35
C ARG A 109 -11.32 -6.53 11.55
N ASP A 110 -12.07 -5.67 12.25
CA ASP A 110 -11.62 -5.03 13.49
C ASP A 110 -10.27 -4.30 13.34
N GLY A 111 -10.11 -3.58 12.23
CA GLY A 111 -8.83 -3.01 11.78
C GLY A 111 -8.39 -1.73 12.51
N ASP A 112 -9.10 -1.25 13.54
CA ASP A 112 -8.74 -0.05 14.29
C ASP A 112 -7.31 -0.07 14.85
N PRO A 113 -6.83 -1.16 15.45
CA PRO A 113 -5.45 -1.25 15.91
C PRO A 113 -4.44 -1.14 14.75
N ILE A 114 -4.77 -1.72 13.59
CA ILE A 114 -3.91 -1.65 12.39
C ILE A 114 -3.91 -0.22 11.83
N ALA A 115 -5.07 0.43 11.79
CA ALA A 115 -5.19 1.82 11.35
C ALA A 115 -4.35 2.76 12.23
N ALA A 116 -4.31 2.51 13.54
CA ALA A 116 -3.48 3.26 14.48
C ALA A 116 -1.98 3.12 14.18
N LEU A 117 -1.50 1.89 13.85
CA LEU A 117 -0.10 1.64 13.46
C LEU A 117 0.32 2.44 12.23
N TYR A 118 -0.58 2.58 11.26
CA TYR A 118 -0.33 3.31 10.00
C TYR A 118 -0.70 4.80 10.08
N GLY A 119 -1.12 5.30 11.24
CA GLY A 119 -1.54 6.68 11.43
C GLY A 119 -2.77 7.08 10.63
N VAL A 120 -3.63 6.12 10.25
CA VAL A 120 -4.85 6.35 9.50
C VAL A 120 -5.92 6.92 10.43
N LYS A 121 -6.42 8.11 10.13
CA LYS A 121 -7.44 8.81 10.93
C LYS A 121 -8.83 8.82 10.27
N GLY A 122 -8.89 8.50 8.99
CA GLY A 122 -10.12 8.52 8.19
C GLY A 122 -10.04 7.64 6.97
N THR A 123 -11.18 7.40 6.32
CA THR A 123 -11.34 6.50 5.18
C THR A 123 -11.70 7.27 3.90
N PRO A 124 -11.27 6.79 2.72
CA PRO A 124 -10.34 5.68 2.53
C PRO A 124 -8.88 6.10 2.78
N GLY A 125 -8.14 5.30 3.55
CA GLY A 125 -6.68 5.32 3.57
C GLY A 125 -6.16 4.22 2.64
N LEU A 126 -5.07 4.46 1.88
CA LEU A 126 -4.52 3.44 1.01
C LEU A 126 -3.00 3.52 0.97
N PHE A 127 -2.36 2.35 1.06
CA PHE A 127 -0.90 2.20 0.96
C PHE A 127 -0.58 1.09 -0.02
N LEU A 128 0.42 1.29 -0.87
CA LEU A 128 1.03 0.23 -1.66
C LEU A 128 2.39 -0.09 -1.05
N VAL A 129 2.57 -1.35 -0.69
CA VAL A 129 3.81 -1.90 -0.13
C VAL A 129 4.47 -2.78 -1.16
N ASP A 130 5.74 -2.56 -1.44
CA ASP A 130 6.51 -3.39 -2.37
C ASP A 130 7.04 -4.67 -1.70
N VAL A 131 7.68 -5.54 -2.48
CA VAL A 131 8.25 -6.82 -1.99
C VAL A 131 9.40 -6.65 -1.00
N LYS A 132 9.94 -5.43 -0.84
CA LYS A 132 10.99 -5.10 0.15
C LYS A 132 10.39 -4.59 1.46
N GLY A 133 9.05 -4.46 1.52
CA GLY A 133 8.33 -3.88 2.64
C GLY A 133 8.38 -2.35 2.66
N ASP A 134 8.74 -1.71 1.56
CA ASP A 134 8.72 -0.25 1.43
C ASP A 134 7.33 0.24 1.03
N ILE A 135 6.84 1.31 1.68
CA ILE A 135 5.62 2.00 1.25
C ILE A 135 5.99 2.87 0.06
N VAL A 136 5.60 2.43 -1.15
CA VAL A 136 5.94 3.09 -2.42
C VAL A 136 4.83 4.03 -2.92
N TYR A 137 3.64 3.96 -2.33
CA TYR A 137 2.53 4.89 -2.55
C TYR A 137 1.67 5.02 -1.30
N LYS A 138 1.23 6.22 -1.01
CA LYS A 138 0.36 6.54 0.12
C LYS A 138 -0.70 7.55 -0.31
N ARG A 139 -1.98 7.16 -0.19
CA ARG A 139 -3.12 8.07 -0.30
C ARG A 139 -3.64 8.39 1.09
N ILE A 140 -3.58 9.66 1.48
CA ILE A 140 -4.03 10.10 2.81
C ILE A 140 -5.39 10.80 2.74
N SER A 141 -5.65 11.56 1.66
CA SER A 141 -6.94 12.22 1.40
C SER A 141 -6.96 12.88 0.01
N GLY A 142 -8.15 13.10 -0.53
CA GLY A 142 -8.38 14.07 -1.61
C GLY A 142 -8.14 13.59 -3.05
N ASP A 143 -7.36 12.54 -3.28
CA ASP A 143 -7.13 12.07 -4.65
C ASP A 143 -8.37 11.41 -5.22
N ALA A 144 -8.73 11.81 -6.45
CA ALA A 144 -9.80 11.16 -7.20
C ALA A 144 -9.46 9.69 -7.48
N PRO A 145 -10.46 8.78 -7.51
CA PRO A 145 -10.24 7.35 -7.75
C PRO A 145 -9.40 7.04 -8.98
N GLU A 146 -9.60 7.77 -10.06
CA GLU A 146 -8.86 7.63 -11.33
C GLU A 146 -7.36 7.90 -11.14
N LYS A 147 -7.01 8.93 -10.37
CA LYS A 147 -5.61 9.26 -10.07
C LYS A 147 -4.94 8.18 -9.24
N VAL A 148 -5.69 7.61 -8.29
CA VAL A 148 -5.20 6.49 -7.47
C VAL A 148 -4.93 5.27 -8.36
N GLU A 149 -5.85 4.92 -9.26
CA GLU A 149 -5.66 3.82 -10.21
C GLU A 149 -4.40 4.03 -11.07
N VAL A 150 -4.24 5.21 -11.67
CA VAL A 150 -3.07 5.54 -12.50
C VAL A 150 -1.77 5.40 -11.69
N ALA A 151 -1.74 5.95 -10.48
CA ALA A 151 -0.56 5.87 -9.62
C ALA A 151 -0.21 4.42 -9.22
N LEU A 152 -1.21 3.60 -8.90
CA LEU A 152 -1.00 2.19 -8.58
C LEU A 152 -0.50 1.41 -9.80
N ARG A 153 -1.08 1.64 -10.99
CA ARG A 153 -0.65 1.00 -12.23
C ARG A 153 0.81 1.34 -12.56
N ASP A 154 1.18 2.62 -12.45
CA ASP A 154 2.57 3.07 -12.66
C ASP A 154 3.54 2.34 -11.72
N LYS A 155 3.25 2.32 -10.41
CA LYS A 155 4.10 1.66 -9.42
C LYS A 155 4.19 0.14 -9.57
N LEU A 156 3.15 -0.48 -10.11
CA LEU A 156 3.08 -1.93 -10.35
C LEU A 156 3.56 -2.32 -11.76
N GLY A 157 3.94 -1.36 -12.60
CA GLY A 157 4.35 -1.62 -13.99
C GLY A 157 3.22 -2.18 -14.87
N LEU A 158 1.98 -1.84 -14.56
CA LEU A 158 0.81 -2.27 -15.33
C LEU A 158 0.51 -1.28 -16.47
N PRO A 159 -0.02 -1.75 -17.62
CA PRO A 159 -0.43 -0.86 -18.70
C PRO A 159 -1.54 0.09 -18.24
N GLU A 160 -1.62 1.26 -18.89
CA GLU A 160 -2.78 2.15 -18.71
C GLU A 160 -4.07 1.42 -19.09
N ARG A 161 -5.16 1.83 -18.46
CA ARG A 161 -6.49 1.32 -18.85
C ARG A 161 -6.88 1.94 -20.20
N PRO A 162 -7.30 1.12 -21.17
CA PRO A 162 -7.76 1.61 -22.47
C PRO A 162 -9.01 2.49 -22.37
#